data_6303d99332a873715f8ded77c8a47edb
#
_entry.id   6303d99332a873715f8ded77c8a47edb
#
_cell.length_a   1.000
_cell.length_b   1.000
_cell.length_c   1.000
_cell.angle_alpha   90.00
_cell.angle_beta   90.00
_cell.angle_gamma   90.00
#
_symmetry.space_group_name_H-M   'P 1'
#
loop_
_entity.id
_entity.type
_entity.pdbx_description
1 polymer ?
#
loop_
_entity_poly.entity_id
_entity_poly.type
_entity_poly.pdbx_seq_one_letter_code
_entity_poly.pdbx_strand_id
1 'polypeptide(L)'
;MALMALPFKIIPFPIFEIQARWFARMLNKEFHLPSVSQMFGAQDARVETLRTAGILQRNYHALDDEYEYYDRLAKECGDVPLPNWYRELGQAARQHVKRWPGSFRDKFLDAHGAPTRYPRP
;
A
#
# COMPACT_ATOMS: atom_id res chain seq x y z
N MET A 1 -1.55 8.99 19.70
CA MET A 1 -1.38 9.71 18.41
C MET A 1 -1.22 8.67 17.32
N ALA A 2 -1.94 8.81 16.20
CA ALA A 2 -1.75 7.96 15.03
C ALA A 2 -1.24 8.81 13.87
N LEU A 3 -0.27 8.28 13.12
CA LEU A 3 0.27 8.88 11.91
C LEU A 3 -0.15 8.02 10.72
N MET A 4 -0.94 8.58 9.83
CA MET A 4 -1.39 7.93 8.59
C MET A 4 -0.69 8.57 7.39
N ALA A 5 -0.73 7.89 6.25
CA ALA A 5 -0.17 8.40 4.99
C ALA A 5 1.36 8.65 5.00
N LEU A 6 2.11 7.97 5.88
CA LEU A 6 3.58 8.01 5.87
C LEU A 6 4.21 7.22 4.71
N PRO A 7 3.66 6.07 4.28
CA PRO A 7 4.23 5.35 3.16
C PRO A 7 4.25 6.16 1.87
N PHE A 8 5.32 6.02 1.08
CA PHE A 8 5.47 6.64 -0.22
C PHE A 8 5.94 5.63 -1.28
N LYS A 9 5.96 6.02 -2.55
CA LYS A 9 6.14 5.14 -3.72
C LYS A 9 5.03 4.10 -3.86
N ILE A 10 3.81 4.51 -3.57
CA ILE A 10 2.61 3.68 -3.54
C ILE A 10 1.52 4.28 -4.44
N ILE A 11 0.46 3.50 -4.70
CA ILE A 11 -0.82 4.02 -5.15
C ILE A 11 -1.57 4.49 -3.88
N PRO A 12 -1.73 5.81 -3.66
CA PRO A 12 -2.00 6.32 -2.30
C PRO A 12 -3.41 5.99 -1.78
N PHE A 13 -4.44 6.14 -2.61
CA PHE A 13 -5.82 6.11 -2.13
C PHE A 13 -6.22 4.80 -1.45
N PRO A 14 -5.99 3.61 -2.02
CA PRO A 14 -6.35 2.37 -1.34
C PRO A 14 -5.58 2.16 -0.03
N ILE A 15 -4.32 2.57 0.01
CA ILE A 15 -3.50 2.44 1.22
C ILE A 15 -4.01 3.36 2.32
N PHE A 16 -4.39 4.59 2.00
CA PHE A 16 -4.93 5.52 2.99
C PHE A 16 -6.31 5.08 3.48
N GLU A 17 -7.12 4.52 2.58
CA GLU A 17 -8.42 3.97 2.92
C GLU A 17 -8.33 2.79 3.89
N ILE A 18 -7.47 1.80 3.60
CA ILE A 18 -7.30 0.66 4.52
C ILE A 18 -6.71 1.08 5.86
N GLN A 19 -5.77 2.04 5.89
CA GLN A 19 -5.25 2.61 7.13
C GLN A 19 -6.36 3.26 7.96
N ALA A 20 -7.24 4.04 7.32
CA ALA A 20 -8.35 4.69 8.00
C ALA A 20 -9.36 3.68 8.56
N ARG A 21 -9.71 2.65 7.79
CA ARG A 21 -10.58 1.56 8.24
C ARG A 21 -9.97 0.77 9.40
N TRP A 22 -8.70 0.41 9.28
CA TRP A 22 -7.94 -0.28 10.32
C TRP A 22 -7.96 0.53 11.63
N PHE A 23 -7.68 1.83 11.54
CA PHE A 23 -7.68 2.72 12.69
C PHE A 23 -9.08 2.87 13.32
N ALA A 24 -10.12 3.04 12.50
CA ALA A 24 -11.50 3.14 12.98
C ALA A 24 -11.93 1.87 13.73
N ARG A 25 -11.65 0.69 13.19
CA ARG A 25 -11.96 -0.60 13.84
C ARG A 25 -11.17 -0.81 15.12
N MET A 26 -9.92 -0.38 15.17
CA MET A 26 -9.11 -0.39 16.39
C MET A 26 -9.74 0.51 17.48
N LEU A 27 -10.19 1.71 17.12
CA LEU A 27 -10.91 2.60 18.06
C LEU A 27 -12.23 1.99 18.55
N ASN A 28 -12.94 1.29 17.69
CA ASN A 28 -14.15 0.54 18.02
C ASN A 28 -13.89 -0.74 18.83
N LYS A 29 -12.62 -1.05 19.14
CA LYS A 29 -12.20 -2.25 19.88
C LYS A 29 -12.58 -3.57 19.18
N GLU A 30 -12.68 -3.56 17.86
CA GLU A 30 -12.95 -4.75 17.05
C GLU A 30 -11.75 -5.71 17.01
N PHE A 31 -10.56 -5.19 17.27
CA PHE A 31 -9.34 -5.96 17.51
C PHE A 31 -8.40 -5.21 18.47
N HIS A 32 -7.40 -5.90 18.98
CA HIS A 32 -6.44 -5.34 19.94
C HIS A 32 -5.06 -5.18 19.30
N LEU A 33 -4.41 -4.06 19.60
CA LEU A 33 -3.00 -3.86 19.25
C LEU A 33 -2.11 -4.82 20.05
N PRO A 34 -0.98 -5.24 19.47
CA PRO A 34 0.06 -5.89 20.23
C PRO A 34 0.54 -5.03 21.41
N SER A 35 1.20 -5.65 22.38
CA SER A 35 1.79 -4.89 23.49
C SER A 35 2.80 -3.85 22.98
N VAL A 36 3.00 -2.79 23.73
CA VAL A 36 3.95 -1.73 23.40
C VAL A 36 5.35 -2.30 23.14
N SER A 37 5.80 -3.27 23.93
CA SER A 37 7.09 -3.93 23.75
C SER A 37 7.17 -4.69 22.42
N GLN A 38 6.10 -5.39 22.03
CA GLN A 38 6.04 -6.09 20.74
C GLN A 38 6.05 -5.11 19.57
N MET A 39 5.34 -3.98 19.68
CA MET A 39 5.33 -2.96 18.63
C MET A 39 6.72 -2.33 18.43
N PHE A 40 7.42 -1.96 19.51
CA PHE A 40 8.79 -1.46 19.43
C PHE A 40 9.76 -2.52 18.89
N GLY A 41 9.67 -3.76 19.37
CA GLY A 41 10.52 -4.84 18.87
C GLY A 41 10.34 -5.09 17.36
N ALA A 42 9.11 -5.03 16.86
CA ALA A 42 8.83 -5.15 15.43
C ALA A 42 9.38 -3.96 14.62
N GLN A 43 9.29 -2.75 15.17
CA GLN A 43 9.86 -1.55 14.57
C GLN A 43 11.39 -1.64 14.48
N ASP A 44 12.04 -2.02 15.58
CA ASP A 44 13.50 -2.14 15.64
C ASP A 44 14.02 -3.21 14.68
N ALA A 45 13.34 -4.36 14.62
CA ALA A 45 13.67 -5.41 13.65
C ALA A 45 13.55 -4.93 12.20
N ARG A 46 12.50 -4.17 11.88
CA ARG A 46 12.33 -3.59 10.54
C ARG A 46 13.45 -2.58 10.23
N VAL A 47 13.74 -1.68 11.16
CA VAL A 47 14.82 -0.67 10.99
C VAL A 47 16.15 -1.37 10.75
N GLU A 48 16.46 -2.41 11.51
CA GLU A 48 17.70 -3.17 11.36
C GLU A 48 17.78 -3.88 10.00
N THR A 49 16.68 -4.48 9.56
CA THR A 49 16.58 -5.09 8.22
C THR A 49 16.87 -4.08 7.12
N LEU A 50 16.25 -2.90 7.18
CA LEU A 50 16.45 -1.83 6.19
C LEU A 50 17.90 -1.28 6.23
N ARG A 51 18.45 -1.12 7.42
CA ARG A 51 19.83 -0.66 7.62
C ARG A 51 20.83 -1.67 7.03
N THR A 52 20.63 -2.95 7.29
CA THR A 52 21.50 -4.02 6.77
C THR A 52 21.41 -4.14 5.25
N ALA A 53 20.24 -3.86 4.67
CA ALA A 53 20.05 -3.79 3.23
C ALA A 53 20.63 -2.50 2.59
N GLY A 54 21.25 -1.61 3.37
CA GLY A 54 21.86 -0.37 2.88
C GLY A 54 20.81 0.70 2.48
N ILE A 55 19.57 0.58 2.93
CA ILE A 55 18.54 1.56 2.66
C ILE A 55 18.80 2.81 3.49
N LEU A 56 18.77 3.97 2.85
CA LEU A 56 18.93 5.25 3.55
C LEU A 56 17.72 5.54 4.44
N GLN A 57 17.95 6.07 5.64
CA GLN A 57 16.91 6.35 6.64
C GLN A 57 15.73 7.15 6.07
N ARG A 58 15.98 8.13 5.19
CA ARG A 58 14.92 8.89 4.50
C ARG A 58 13.96 8.05 3.66
N ASN A 59 14.33 6.80 3.35
CA ASN A 59 13.56 5.87 2.55
C ASN A 59 12.89 4.76 3.38
N TYR A 60 12.97 4.79 4.71
CA TYR A 60 12.41 3.74 5.56
C TYR A 60 10.89 3.60 5.48
N HIS A 61 10.19 4.65 5.01
CA HIS A 61 8.75 4.62 4.76
C HIS A 61 8.37 4.25 3.32
N ALA A 62 9.36 3.98 2.45
CA ALA A 62 9.06 3.41 1.15
C ALA A 62 8.57 1.97 1.34
N LEU A 63 7.47 1.61 0.69
CA LEU A 63 6.99 0.24 0.67
C LEU A 63 7.57 -0.48 -0.57
N ASP A 64 8.15 -1.64 -0.35
CA ASP A 64 8.63 -2.50 -1.44
C ASP A 64 7.44 -3.21 -2.11
N ASP A 65 6.49 -3.68 -1.30
CA ASP A 65 5.21 -4.23 -1.75
C ASP A 65 4.04 -3.58 -1.01
N GLU A 66 3.36 -2.67 -1.70
CA GLU A 66 2.17 -2.00 -1.19
C GLU A 66 0.97 -2.93 -1.07
N TYR A 67 0.91 -3.97 -1.91
CA TYR A 67 -0.20 -4.92 -1.92
C TYR A 67 -0.13 -5.85 -0.71
N GLU A 68 1.06 -6.36 -0.37
CA GLU A 68 1.28 -7.10 0.86
C GLU A 68 0.95 -6.27 2.11
N TYR A 69 1.35 -5.00 2.09
CA TYR A 69 1.04 -4.08 3.18
C TYR A 69 -0.46 -3.91 3.36
N TYR A 70 -1.21 -3.70 2.26
CA TYR A 70 -2.67 -3.60 2.29
C TYR A 70 -3.30 -4.88 2.86
N ASP A 71 -2.91 -6.04 2.32
CA ASP A 71 -3.49 -7.33 2.72
C ASP A 71 -3.24 -7.66 4.18
N ARG A 72 -2.06 -7.28 4.69
CA ARG A 72 -1.76 -7.43 6.12
C ARG A 72 -2.71 -6.60 6.97
N LEU A 73 -2.90 -5.31 6.64
CA LEU A 73 -3.85 -4.46 7.37
C LEU A 73 -5.28 -4.97 7.27
N ALA A 74 -5.70 -5.39 6.07
CA ALA A 74 -7.02 -5.98 5.85
C ALA A 74 -7.22 -7.22 6.72
N LYS A 75 -6.25 -8.13 6.75
CA LYS A 75 -6.29 -9.32 7.60
C LYS A 75 -6.36 -8.98 9.08
N GLU A 76 -5.56 -8.02 9.55
CA GLU A 76 -5.54 -7.59 10.96
C GLU A 76 -6.86 -7.01 11.42
N CYS A 77 -7.55 -6.25 10.58
CA CYS A 77 -8.81 -5.62 10.93
C CYS A 77 -10.06 -6.37 10.42
N GLY A 78 -9.91 -7.55 9.80
CA GLY A 78 -11.03 -8.33 9.29
C GLY A 78 -11.69 -7.74 8.05
N ASP A 79 -10.93 -6.98 7.24
CA ASP A 79 -11.38 -6.47 5.95
C ASP A 79 -10.99 -7.41 4.80
N VAL A 80 -11.46 -7.13 3.59
CA VAL A 80 -11.14 -7.92 2.41
C VAL A 80 -9.80 -7.50 1.78
N PRO A 81 -9.00 -8.47 1.29
CA PRO A 81 -7.77 -8.15 0.58
C PRO A 81 -8.05 -7.45 -0.75
N LEU A 82 -7.03 -6.80 -1.32
CA LEU A 82 -7.14 -6.21 -2.64
C LEU A 82 -7.42 -7.28 -3.71
N PRO A 83 -8.39 -7.05 -4.60
CA PRO A 83 -8.68 -7.99 -5.67
C PRO A 83 -7.51 -8.08 -6.66
N ASN A 84 -7.31 -9.25 -7.25
CA ASN A 84 -6.19 -9.50 -8.18
C ASN A 84 -6.18 -8.54 -9.37
N TRP A 85 -7.35 -8.24 -9.94
CA TRP A 85 -7.44 -7.30 -11.06
C TRP A 85 -6.85 -5.92 -10.73
N TYR A 86 -6.98 -5.47 -9.48
CA TYR A 86 -6.42 -4.19 -9.04
C TYR A 86 -4.89 -4.23 -9.01
N ARG A 87 -4.31 -5.36 -8.57
CA ARG A 87 -2.85 -5.57 -8.58
C ARG A 87 -2.30 -5.59 -10.00
N GLU A 88 -2.97 -6.32 -10.89
CA GLU A 88 -2.62 -6.40 -12.31
C GLU A 88 -2.67 -5.02 -12.97
N LEU A 89 -3.73 -4.26 -12.71
CA LEU A 89 -3.87 -2.89 -13.20
C LEU A 89 -2.74 -1.98 -12.72
N GLY A 90 -2.43 -2.03 -11.43
CA GLY A 90 -1.35 -1.22 -10.85
C GLY A 90 0.03 -1.57 -11.43
N GLN A 91 0.30 -2.85 -11.67
CA GLN A 91 1.52 -3.31 -12.32
C GLN A 91 1.59 -2.85 -13.78
N ALA A 92 0.51 -3.02 -14.54
CA ALA A 92 0.42 -2.57 -15.92
C ALA A 92 0.61 -1.04 -16.03
N ALA A 93 -0.03 -0.27 -15.16
CA ALA A 93 0.13 1.19 -15.12
C ALA A 93 1.59 1.60 -14.84
N ARG A 94 2.27 0.95 -13.90
CA ARG A 94 3.70 1.23 -13.63
C ARG A 94 4.60 0.91 -14.81
N GLN A 95 4.37 -0.21 -15.49
CA GLN A 95 5.12 -0.57 -16.70
C GLN A 95 4.86 0.44 -17.82
N HIS A 96 3.62 0.89 -17.96
CA HIS A 96 3.23 1.88 -18.95
C HIS A 96 3.94 3.23 -18.71
N VAL A 97 3.95 3.72 -17.47
CA VAL A 97 4.67 4.93 -17.09
C VAL A 97 6.17 4.82 -17.38
N LYS A 98 6.79 3.66 -17.08
CA LYS A 98 8.21 3.42 -17.39
C LYS A 98 8.49 3.44 -18.88
N ARG A 99 7.58 2.89 -19.69
CA ARG A 99 7.72 2.82 -21.14
C ARG A 99 7.52 4.18 -21.82
N TRP A 100 6.67 5.04 -21.26
CA TRP A 100 6.25 6.30 -21.86
C TRP A 100 6.26 7.46 -20.85
N PRO A 101 7.43 7.83 -20.27
CA PRO A 101 7.47 8.74 -19.13
C PRO A 101 6.93 10.14 -19.40
N GLY A 102 7.01 10.63 -20.64
CA GLY A 102 6.54 11.97 -21.03
C GLY A 102 5.10 12.03 -21.58
N SER A 103 4.54 10.89 -22.00
CA SER A 103 3.23 10.83 -22.70
C SER A 103 2.33 9.67 -22.23
N PHE A 104 2.61 9.11 -21.07
CA PHE A 104 1.91 7.90 -20.60
C PHE A 104 0.39 8.10 -20.46
N ARG A 105 -0.07 9.31 -20.11
CA ARG A 105 -1.51 9.61 -19.94
C ARG A 105 -2.26 9.47 -21.26
N ASP A 106 -1.72 10.07 -22.31
CA ASP A 106 -2.36 10.07 -23.63
C ASP A 106 -2.34 8.66 -24.25
N LYS A 107 -1.21 7.97 -24.15
CA LYS A 107 -1.05 6.62 -24.68
C LYS A 107 -1.82 5.56 -23.90
N PHE A 108 -2.06 5.77 -22.63
CA PHE A 108 -2.86 4.84 -21.83
C PHE A 108 -4.31 4.80 -22.29
N LEU A 109 -4.89 5.95 -22.61
CA LEU A 109 -6.25 6.04 -23.17
C LEU A 109 -6.34 5.40 -24.55
N ASP A 110 -5.34 5.65 -25.40
CA ASP A 110 -5.28 5.12 -26.77
C ASP A 110 -5.04 3.59 -26.81
N ALA A 111 -4.23 3.06 -25.90
CA ALA A 111 -3.84 1.64 -25.90
C ALA A 111 -4.87 0.71 -25.25
N HIS A 112 -5.66 1.20 -24.28
CA HIS A 112 -6.53 0.37 -23.46
C HIS A 112 -8.02 0.72 -23.59
N GLY A 113 -8.39 1.71 -24.39
CA GLY A 113 -9.75 2.22 -24.52
C GLY A 113 -10.25 2.88 -23.22
N ALA A 114 -11.41 3.47 -23.26
CA ALA A 114 -12.02 4.08 -22.08
C ALA A 114 -12.15 3.04 -20.93
N PRO A 115 -12.02 3.45 -19.66
CA PRO A 115 -12.02 2.56 -18.48
C PRO A 115 -13.34 1.78 -18.26
N THR A 116 -14.20 1.71 -19.26
CA THR A 116 -15.50 1.04 -19.22
C THR A 116 -15.43 -0.49 -19.22
N ARG A 117 -14.24 -1.10 -19.28
CA ARG A 117 -14.07 -2.56 -19.32
C ARG A 117 -13.62 -3.21 -18.00
N TYR A 118 -13.47 -2.46 -16.94
CA TYR A 118 -13.28 -3.08 -15.63
C TYR A 118 -14.63 -3.53 -15.10
N PRO A 119 -14.77 -4.81 -14.70
CA PRO A 119 -16.01 -5.26 -14.08
C PRO A 119 -16.23 -4.38 -12.84
N ARG A 120 -17.29 -3.60 -12.90
CA ARG A 120 -17.80 -2.97 -11.67
C ARG A 120 -18.31 -4.09 -10.79
N PRO A 121 -18.03 -4.04 -9.47
CA PRO A 121 -18.60 -5.00 -8.54
C PRO A 121 -20.13 -5.05 -8.62
#